data_24ab3838c32e11ee6c3623704d346df2
#
_entry.id   24ab3838c32e11ee6c3623704d346df2
#
_cell.length_a   1.000
_cell.length_b   1.000
_cell.length_c   1.000
_cell.angle_alpha   90.00
_cell.angle_beta   90.00
_cell.angle_gamma   90.00
#
_symmetry.space_group_name_H-M   'P 1'
#
loop_
_entity.id
_entity.type
_entity.pdbx_description
1 polymer ?
#
loop_
_entity_poly.entity_id
_entity_poly.type
_entity_poly.pdbx_seq_one_letter_code
_entity_poly.pdbx_strand_id
1 'polypeptide(L)'
;MIITFTGPQCSGKTTLLKRMKEKDFIDRFFYVEEVTRLVKREFNVSINEEGANDKVQTLILNKEFENLFIDPKPWPDCKGIVHDRCLLDGALFTEYFYEQDLKKKSNQRDGFYLSKTLGFQYWMCNYKKYDIIFYPDPHDVKLVADGERSTNVEFRNAIIEKYEEYWHRSKWMHEKQLVILKGTVEERMEQIKIVLNERGIYSK
;
A
#
# COMPACT_ATOMS: atom_id res chain seq x y z
N MET A 1 4.94 1.37 17.25
CA MET A 1 5.63 1.41 15.93
C MET A 1 4.64 1.11 14.82
N ILE A 2 4.78 1.76 13.68
CA ILE A 2 3.92 1.56 12.51
C ILE A 2 4.77 1.14 11.32
N ILE A 3 4.58 -0.10 10.87
CA ILE A 3 5.24 -0.70 9.71
C ILE A 3 4.23 -0.79 8.59
N THR A 4 4.63 -0.56 7.35
CA THR A 4 3.77 -0.79 6.21
C THR A 4 4.50 -1.47 5.06
N PHE A 5 3.74 -2.24 4.28
CA PHE A 5 4.14 -2.77 2.99
C PHE A 5 3.40 -2.02 1.90
N THR A 6 4.12 -1.41 0.99
CA THR A 6 3.55 -0.62 -0.11
C THR A 6 4.09 -1.09 -1.47
N GLY A 7 3.45 -0.70 -2.54
CA GLY A 7 3.91 -1.02 -3.90
C GLY A 7 2.78 -1.46 -4.84
N PRO A 8 3.05 -1.58 -6.14
CA PRO A 8 2.08 -1.94 -7.16
C PRO A 8 1.51 -3.35 -6.92
N GLN A 9 0.47 -3.69 -7.68
CA GLN A 9 -0.06 -5.05 -7.67
C GLN A 9 1.01 -6.07 -8.06
N CYS A 10 0.88 -7.28 -7.51
CA CYS A 10 1.81 -8.40 -7.78
C CYS A 10 3.29 -8.10 -7.47
N SER A 11 3.60 -7.21 -6.51
CA SER A 11 4.98 -7.00 -6.05
C SER A 11 5.44 -7.96 -4.95
N GLY A 12 4.56 -8.86 -4.46
CA GLY A 12 4.89 -9.85 -3.44
C GLY A 12 4.57 -9.45 -1.99
N LYS A 13 3.95 -8.30 -1.74
CA LYS A 13 3.58 -7.81 -0.39
C LYS A 13 2.86 -8.85 0.46
N THR A 14 1.75 -9.36 -0.05
CA THR A 14 0.90 -10.34 0.67
C THR A 14 1.67 -11.63 0.98
N THR A 15 2.57 -12.07 0.09
CA THR A 15 3.42 -13.24 0.33
C THR A 15 4.37 -13.00 1.48
N LEU A 16 5.03 -11.84 1.53
CA LEU A 16 5.94 -11.46 2.63
C LEU A 16 5.19 -11.34 3.95
N LEU A 17 4.04 -10.67 3.97
CA LEU A 17 3.19 -10.55 5.16
C LEU A 17 2.73 -11.91 5.69
N LYS A 18 2.37 -12.84 4.79
CA LYS A 18 2.00 -14.21 5.14
C LYS A 18 3.16 -14.96 5.78
N ARG A 19 4.36 -14.86 5.19
CA ARG A 19 5.59 -15.44 5.74
C ARG A 19 5.98 -14.84 7.09
N MET A 20 5.77 -13.55 7.28
CA MET A 20 6.02 -12.90 8.57
C MET A 20 5.09 -13.46 9.67
N LYS A 21 3.81 -13.65 9.35
CA LYS A 21 2.85 -14.25 10.29
C LYS A 21 3.16 -15.71 10.64
N GLU A 22 3.54 -16.53 9.62
CA GLU A 22 3.82 -17.97 9.79
C GLU A 22 5.07 -18.26 10.61
N LYS A 23 6.04 -17.37 10.63
CA LYS A 23 7.34 -17.59 11.29
C LYS A 23 7.44 -16.93 12.66
N ASP A 24 6.33 -16.56 13.29
CA ASP A 24 6.29 -15.80 14.55
C ASP A 24 7.26 -14.61 14.55
N PHE A 25 7.47 -14.06 13.36
CA PHE A 25 8.51 -13.09 13.08
C PHE A 25 8.34 -11.80 13.84
N ILE A 26 7.08 -11.48 14.12
CA ILE A 26 6.67 -10.33 14.88
C ILE A 26 5.54 -10.75 15.79
N ASP A 27 5.91 -11.39 16.91
CA ASP A 27 5.00 -11.54 18.04
C ASP A 27 4.52 -10.16 18.47
N ARG A 28 3.22 -10.03 18.72
CA ARG A 28 2.62 -8.84 19.30
C ARG A 28 2.50 -7.63 18.37
N PHE A 29 2.36 -7.86 17.06
CA PHE A 29 1.93 -6.82 16.14
C PHE A 29 0.49 -7.03 15.68
N PHE A 30 -0.25 -5.93 15.62
CA PHE A 30 -1.58 -5.93 15.01
C PHE A 30 -1.46 -5.77 13.49
N TYR A 31 -2.11 -6.65 12.74
CA TYR A 31 -2.10 -6.60 11.28
C TYR A 31 -3.38 -5.98 10.74
N VAL A 32 -3.24 -4.89 10.02
CA VAL A 32 -4.34 -4.22 9.30
C VAL A 32 -4.43 -4.78 7.89
N GLU A 33 -5.59 -5.28 7.53
CA GLU A 33 -5.88 -5.88 6.22
C GLU A 33 -5.88 -4.81 5.12
N GLU A 34 -5.57 -5.21 3.87
CA GLU A 34 -5.63 -4.37 2.69
C GLU A 34 -7.03 -3.75 2.50
N VAL A 35 -7.10 -2.43 2.56
CA VAL A 35 -8.36 -1.66 2.47
C VAL A 35 -9.15 -1.98 1.20
N THR A 36 -8.47 -2.12 0.07
CA THR A 36 -9.11 -2.41 -1.22
C THR A 36 -9.87 -3.73 -1.20
N ARG A 37 -9.34 -4.77 -0.51
CA ARG A 37 -10.03 -6.05 -0.34
C ARG A 37 -11.23 -5.95 0.60
N LEU A 38 -11.11 -5.15 1.66
CA LEU A 38 -12.23 -4.86 2.55
C LEU A 38 -13.39 -4.21 1.79
N VAL A 39 -13.11 -3.17 1.00
CA VAL A 39 -14.11 -2.48 0.18
C VAL A 39 -14.74 -3.44 -0.83
N LYS A 40 -13.94 -4.25 -1.55
CA LYS A 40 -14.46 -5.26 -2.48
C LYS A 40 -15.46 -6.20 -1.80
N ARG A 41 -15.09 -6.71 -0.63
CA ARG A 41 -15.90 -7.68 0.12
C ARG A 41 -17.15 -7.06 0.72
N GLU A 42 -17.06 -5.88 1.35
CA GLU A 42 -18.16 -5.23 2.04
C GLU A 42 -19.21 -4.66 1.09
N PHE A 43 -18.78 -4.10 -0.04
CA PHE A 43 -19.67 -3.40 -0.96
C PHE A 43 -19.93 -4.18 -2.27
N ASN A 44 -19.35 -5.37 -2.43
CA ASN A 44 -19.46 -6.21 -3.64
C ASN A 44 -19.14 -5.43 -4.93
N VAL A 45 -18.08 -4.64 -4.90
CA VAL A 45 -17.63 -3.80 -6.04
C VAL A 45 -16.40 -4.40 -6.71
N SER A 46 -16.23 -4.14 -8.02
CA SER A 46 -15.00 -4.43 -8.73
C SER A 46 -13.95 -3.36 -8.45
N ILE A 47 -12.72 -3.80 -8.28
CA ILE A 47 -11.55 -2.95 -8.00
C ILE A 47 -10.50 -3.00 -9.12
N ASN A 48 -10.82 -3.64 -10.24
CA ASN A 48 -9.99 -3.61 -11.45
C ASN A 48 -10.14 -2.27 -12.18
N GLU A 49 -9.38 -2.08 -13.26
CA GLU A 49 -9.39 -0.82 -14.03
C GLU A 49 -10.79 -0.40 -14.50
N GLU A 50 -11.65 -1.36 -14.82
CA GLU A 50 -12.99 -1.08 -15.32
C GLU A 50 -13.95 -0.68 -14.19
N GLY A 51 -13.75 -1.21 -12.99
CA GLY A 51 -14.56 -0.95 -11.80
C GLY A 51 -14.06 0.19 -10.93
N ALA A 52 -12.83 0.64 -11.13
CA ALA A 52 -12.21 1.69 -10.33
C ALA A 52 -12.68 3.08 -10.80
N ASN A 53 -13.80 3.51 -10.27
CA ASN A 53 -14.40 4.82 -10.51
C ASN A 53 -14.38 5.70 -9.25
N ASP A 54 -14.91 6.92 -9.36
CA ASP A 54 -14.99 7.88 -8.26
C ASP A 54 -15.63 7.31 -6.99
N LYS A 55 -16.68 6.50 -7.13
CA LYS A 55 -17.39 5.88 -5.98
C LYS A 55 -16.49 4.87 -5.26
N VAL A 56 -15.82 4.00 -6.01
CA VAL A 56 -14.92 2.99 -5.44
C VAL A 56 -13.74 3.67 -4.75
N GLN A 57 -13.14 4.70 -5.38
CA GLN A 57 -12.06 5.46 -4.76
C GLN A 57 -12.51 6.20 -3.49
N THR A 58 -13.74 6.69 -3.45
CA THR A 58 -14.32 7.30 -2.23
C THR A 58 -14.52 6.27 -1.12
N LEU A 59 -14.97 5.05 -1.42
CA LEU A 59 -15.10 3.98 -0.43
C LEU A 59 -13.72 3.57 0.12
N ILE A 60 -12.71 3.47 -0.73
CA ILE A 60 -11.33 3.20 -0.32
C ILE A 60 -10.83 4.32 0.60
N LEU A 61 -11.03 5.59 0.21
CA LEU A 61 -10.66 6.74 1.03
C LEU A 61 -11.28 6.71 2.43
N ASN A 62 -12.57 6.39 2.53
CA ASN A 62 -13.25 6.32 3.83
C ASN A 62 -12.63 5.24 4.73
N LYS A 63 -12.31 4.06 4.18
CA LYS A 63 -11.62 3.01 4.94
C LYS A 63 -10.18 3.36 5.30
N GLU A 64 -9.47 4.03 4.43
CA GLU A 64 -8.13 4.55 4.71
C GLU A 64 -8.18 5.57 5.85
N PHE A 65 -9.19 6.43 5.86
CA PHE A 65 -9.41 7.42 6.92
C PHE A 65 -9.68 6.75 8.28
N GLU A 66 -10.53 5.71 8.31
CA GLU A 66 -10.75 4.92 9.52
C GLU A 66 -9.42 4.34 10.05
N ASN A 67 -8.59 3.82 9.17
CA ASN A 67 -7.30 3.21 9.53
C ASN A 67 -6.25 4.22 10.06
N LEU A 68 -6.42 5.52 9.81
CA LEU A 68 -5.55 6.55 10.41
C LEU A 68 -5.57 6.53 11.94
N PHE A 69 -6.72 6.20 12.50
CA PHE A 69 -6.99 6.29 13.94
C PHE A 69 -6.88 4.96 14.67
N ILE A 70 -6.47 3.87 13.98
CA ILE A 70 -6.19 2.61 14.65
C ILE A 70 -4.99 2.81 15.57
N ASP A 71 -5.24 2.71 16.88
CA ASP A 71 -4.21 2.81 17.93
C ASP A 71 -3.93 1.41 18.51
N PRO A 72 -2.67 0.98 18.54
CA PRO A 72 -2.27 -0.29 19.14
C PRO A 72 -2.36 -0.32 20.68
N LYS A 73 -2.56 0.83 21.33
CA LYS A 73 -2.60 0.95 22.81
C LYS A 73 -3.66 0.09 23.53
N PRO A 74 -4.80 -0.31 22.91
CA PRO A 74 -5.75 -1.17 23.59
C PRO A 74 -5.20 -2.55 23.99
N TRP A 75 -4.07 -2.97 23.41
CA TRP A 75 -3.46 -4.27 23.74
C TRP A 75 -2.16 -4.05 24.49
N PRO A 76 -2.10 -4.41 25.81
CA PRO A 76 -0.94 -4.13 26.67
C PRO A 76 0.39 -4.64 26.15
N ASP A 77 0.35 -5.72 25.37
CA ASP A 77 1.56 -6.36 24.82
C ASP A 77 1.83 -6.03 23.35
N CYS A 78 1.02 -5.17 22.72
CA CYS A 78 1.18 -4.83 21.30
C CYS A 78 2.39 -3.92 21.07
N LYS A 79 3.37 -4.39 20.32
CA LYS A 79 4.59 -3.63 19.97
C LYS A 79 4.34 -2.64 18.82
N GLY A 80 3.31 -2.85 18.00
CA GLY A 80 3.02 -1.98 16.88
C GLY A 80 1.98 -2.52 15.91
N ILE A 81 1.86 -1.83 14.79
CA ILE A 81 0.91 -2.15 13.72
C ILE A 81 1.69 -2.44 12.44
N VAL A 82 1.24 -3.44 11.69
CA VAL A 82 1.68 -3.73 10.33
C VAL A 82 0.51 -3.55 9.38
N HIS A 83 0.63 -2.62 8.44
CA HIS A 83 -0.36 -2.37 7.41
C HIS A 83 -0.02 -3.14 6.12
N ASP A 84 -1.02 -3.85 5.56
CA ASP A 84 -0.99 -4.30 4.16
C ASP A 84 -1.46 -3.14 3.28
N ARG A 85 -0.53 -2.43 2.69
CA ARG A 85 -0.59 -1.16 1.99
C ARG A 85 -0.52 0.07 2.91
N CYS A 86 -0.04 1.16 2.33
CA CYS A 86 -0.06 2.48 2.98
C CYS A 86 -1.03 3.42 2.26
N LEU A 87 -1.25 4.59 2.86
CA LEU A 87 -2.13 5.62 2.28
C LEU A 87 -1.66 6.10 0.89
N LEU A 88 -0.37 5.98 0.60
CA LEU A 88 0.17 6.34 -0.70
C LEU A 88 -0.35 5.43 -1.82
N ASP A 89 -0.60 4.15 -1.52
CA ASP A 89 -1.18 3.23 -2.51
C ASP A 89 -2.49 3.79 -3.05
N GLY A 90 -3.41 4.19 -2.18
CA GLY A 90 -4.68 4.81 -2.58
C GLY A 90 -4.49 6.07 -3.41
N ALA A 91 -3.59 6.96 -2.99
CA ALA A 91 -3.31 8.20 -3.69
C ALA A 91 -2.79 7.97 -5.12
N LEU A 92 -1.79 7.10 -5.31
CA LEU A 92 -1.19 6.85 -6.62
C LEU A 92 -2.15 6.15 -7.58
N PHE A 93 -2.98 5.22 -7.08
CA PHE A 93 -4.04 4.60 -7.90
C PHE A 93 -5.12 5.62 -8.28
N THR A 94 -5.58 6.46 -7.35
CA THR A 94 -6.56 7.52 -7.65
C THR A 94 -6.01 8.51 -8.66
N GLU A 95 -4.73 8.90 -8.55
CA GLU A 95 -4.06 9.78 -9.51
C GLU A 95 -4.04 9.18 -10.91
N TYR A 96 -3.72 7.89 -11.03
CA TYR A 96 -3.78 7.20 -12.31
C TYR A 96 -5.18 7.27 -12.94
N PHE A 97 -6.23 6.96 -12.19
CA PHE A 97 -7.60 7.00 -12.71
C PHE A 97 -8.05 8.42 -13.06
N TYR A 98 -7.65 9.41 -12.27
CA TYR A 98 -7.91 10.80 -12.57
C TYR A 98 -7.28 11.24 -13.90
N GLU A 99 -6.02 10.87 -14.15
CA GLU A 99 -5.33 11.16 -15.41
C GLU A 99 -6.00 10.44 -16.61
N GLN A 100 -6.46 9.19 -16.42
CA GLN A 100 -7.19 8.47 -17.47
C GLN A 100 -8.53 9.13 -17.79
N ASP A 101 -9.24 9.63 -16.79
CA ASP A 101 -10.50 10.34 -16.98
C ASP A 101 -10.30 11.66 -17.73
N LEU A 102 -9.28 12.41 -17.38
CA LEU A 102 -8.88 13.63 -18.10
C LEU A 102 -8.58 13.36 -19.57
N LYS A 103 -7.88 12.27 -19.90
CA LYS A 103 -7.57 11.87 -21.28
C LYS A 103 -8.82 11.51 -22.08
N LYS A 104 -9.77 10.84 -21.46
CA LYS A 104 -11.02 10.40 -22.10
C LYS A 104 -12.01 11.53 -22.33
N LYS A 105 -11.83 12.70 -21.72
CA LYS A 105 -12.77 13.84 -21.71
C LYS A 105 -14.21 13.43 -21.33
N SER A 106 -14.36 12.35 -20.57
CA SER A 106 -15.60 11.59 -20.53
C SER A 106 -16.61 12.13 -19.54
N ASN A 107 -16.21 12.65 -18.39
CA ASN A 107 -17.20 13.12 -17.43
C ASN A 107 -16.57 14.11 -16.44
N GLN A 108 -16.84 15.40 -16.64
CA GLN A 108 -16.34 16.46 -15.76
C GLN A 108 -16.67 16.22 -14.26
N ARG A 109 -17.78 15.53 -13.99
CA ARG A 109 -18.21 15.23 -12.63
C ARG A 109 -17.28 14.22 -11.96
N ASP A 110 -16.95 13.11 -12.63
CA ASP A 110 -16.11 12.05 -12.08
C ASP A 110 -14.69 12.58 -11.84
N GLY A 111 -14.14 13.35 -12.78
CA GLY A 111 -12.85 14.01 -12.62
C GLY A 111 -12.82 14.97 -11.43
N PHE A 112 -13.91 15.70 -11.17
CA PHE A 112 -14.00 16.57 -10.00
C PHE A 112 -13.93 15.76 -8.68
N TYR A 113 -14.68 14.69 -8.55
CA TYR A 113 -14.67 13.85 -7.35
C TYR A 113 -13.32 13.17 -7.15
N LEU A 114 -12.73 12.61 -8.21
CA LEU A 114 -11.40 12.00 -8.14
C LEU A 114 -10.34 13.01 -7.70
N SER A 115 -10.38 14.26 -8.18
CA SER A 115 -9.43 15.30 -7.76
C SER A 115 -9.56 15.64 -6.28
N LYS A 116 -10.78 15.66 -5.73
CA LYS A 116 -11.01 15.90 -4.29
C LYS A 116 -10.54 14.74 -3.45
N THR A 117 -10.85 13.51 -3.87
CA THR A 117 -10.37 12.28 -3.21
C THR A 117 -8.85 12.27 -3.17
N LEU A 118 -8.19 12.53 -4.29
CA LEU A 118 -6.74 12.58 -4.42
C LEU A 118 -6.10 13.62 -3.49
N GLY A 119 -6.66 14.84 -3.47
CA GLY A 119 -6.16 15.89 -2.60
C GLY A 119 -6.22 15.52 -1.12
N PHE A 120 -7.29 14.84 -0.70
CA PHE A 120 -7.43 14.37 0.68
C PHE A 120 -6.50 13.20 0.98
N GLN A 121 -6.33 12.25 0.05
CA GLN A 121 -5.38 11.14 0.21
C GLN A 121 -3.94 11.64 0.37
N TYR A 122 -3.50 12.60 -0.44
CA TYR A 122 -2.16 13.20 -0.26
C TYR A 122 -2.03 13.96 1.06
N TRP A 123 -3.09 14.61 1.53
CA TRP A 123 -3.09 15.21 2.85
C TRP A 123 -2.89 14.14 3.94
N MET A 124 -3.61 13.01 3.87
CA MET A 124 -3.45 11.88 4.80
C MET A 124 -2.03 11.29 4.76
N CYS A 125 -1.42 11.16 3.58
CA CYS A 125 -0.03 10.70 3.43
C CYS A 125 0.96 11.60 4.18
N ASN A 126 0.71 12.91 4.20
CA ASN A 126 1.55 13.85 4.94
C ASN A 126 1.28 13.83 6.46
N TYR A 127 0.08 13.44 6.87
CA TYR A 127 -0.32 13.35 8.27
C TYR A 127 0.19 12.07 8.93
N LYS A 128 0.00 10.92 8.29
CA LYS A 128 0.39 9.62 8.82
C LYS A 128 1.90 9.41 8.71
N LYS A 129 2.53 9.14 9.85
CA LYS A 129 3.95 8.75 9.88
C LYS A 129 4.07 7.23 9.98
N TYR A 130 4.89 6.67 9.13
CA TYR A 130 5.31 5.28 9.19
C TYR A 130 6.76 5.22 9.70
N ASP A 131 7.04 4.32 10.64
CA ASP A 131 8.41 4.12 11.13
C ASP A 131 9.26 3.35 10.13
N ILE A 132 8.65 2.40 9.41
CA ILE A 132 9.28 1.61 8.36
C ILE A 132 8.30 1.42 7.20
N ILE A 133 8.77 1.65 5.99
CA ILE A 133 8.04 1.43 4.74
C ILE A 133 8.79 0.39 3.92
N PHE A 134 8.29 -0.82 3.85
CA PHE A 134 8.83 -1.85 2.98
C PHE A 134 8.20 -1.75 1.58
N TYR A 135 9.06 -1.61 0.58
CA TYR A 135 8.69 -1.58 -0.83
C TYR A 135 9.34 -2.77 -1.55
N PRO A 136 8.62 -3.89 -1.73
CA PRO A 136 9.14 -5.01 -2.53
C PRO A 136 9.31 -4.56 -3.98
N ASP A 137 10.53 -4.65 -4.50
CA ASP A 137 10.86 -4.23 -5.85
C ASP A 137 9.97 -4.98 -6.86
N PRO A 138 9.11 -4.29 -7.63
CA PRO A 138 8.20 -4.93 -8.54
C PRO A 138 8.88 -5.56 -9.75
N HIS A 139 10.11 -5.14 -10.08
CA HIS A 139 10.86 -5.67 -11.21
C HIS A 139 11.36 -7.10 -10.98
N ASP A 140 11.50 -7.51 -9.73
CA ASP A 140 11.92 -8.88 -9.38
C ASP A 140 10.77 -9.91 -9.45
N VAL A 141 9.52 -9.48 -9.68
CA VAL A 141 8.35 -10.35 -9.63
C VAL A 141 7.58 -10.32 -10.94
N LYS A 142 7.38 -11.49 -11.53
CA LYS A 142 6.52 -11.62 -12.73
C LYS A 142 5.07 -11.37 -12.36
N LEU A 143 4.34 -10.73 -13.29
CA LEU A 143 2.90 -10.57 -13.17
C LEU A 143 2.22 -11.94 -13.34
N VAL A 144 1.51 -12.37 -12.32
CA VAL A 144 0.78 -13.64 -12.30
C VAL A 144 -0.69 -13.37 -12.05
N ALA A 145 -1.55 -14.01 -12.83
CA ALA A 145 -2.99 -13.96 -12.61
C ALA A 145 -3.36 -14.70 -11.33
N ASP A 146 -3.95 -13.99 -10.37
CA ASP A 146 -4.52 -14.57 -9.14
C ASP A 146 -6.06 -14.58 -9.13
N GLY A 147 -6.67 -14.19 -10.26
CA GLY A 147 -8.12 -14.09 -10.41
C GLY A 147 -8.76 -12.86 -9.70
N GLU A 148 -8.01 -12.13 -8.91
CA GLU A 148 -8.52 -10.98 -8.15
C GLU A 148 -7.99 -9.63 -8.66
N ARG A 149 -6.85 -9.64 -9.33
CA ARG A 149 -6.10 -8.45 -9.75
C ARG A 149 -6.02 -8.36 -11.26
N SER A 150 -5.91 -7.13 -11.73
CA SER A 150 -5.60 -6.89 -13.13
C SER A 150 -4.28 -7.53 -13.53
N THR A 151 -4.28 -8.19 -14.69
CA THR A 151 -3.09 -8.71 -15.38
C THR A 151 -2.61 -7.76 -16.49
N ASN A 152 -3.17 -6.57 -16.56
CA ASN A 152 -2.77 -5.55 -17.52
C ASN A 152 -1.37 -5.04 -17.18
N VAL A 153 -0.43 -5.32 -18.07
CA VAL A 153 0.99 -4.96 -17.92
C VAL A 153 1.18 -3.44 -18.00
N GLU A 154 0.45 -2.76 -18.90
CA GLU A 154 0.54 -1.32 -19.07
C GLU A 154 0.07 -0.58 -17.82
N PHE A 155 -1.07 -1.01 -17.26
CA PHE A 155 -1.56 -0.48 -15.99
C PHE A 155 -0.54 -0.67 -14.86
N ARG A 156 0.00 -1.89 -14.73
CA ARG A 156 1.03 -2.17 -13.71
C ARG A 156 2.24 -1.28 -13.86
N ASN A 157 2.76 -1.12 -15.08
CA ASN A 157 3.94 -0.30 -15.37
C ASN A 157 3.67 1.18 -15.05
N ALA A 158 2.52 1.71 -15.43
CA ALA A 158 2.13 3.08 -15.11
C ALA A 158 2.06 3.33 -13.57
N ILE A 159 1.60 2.34 -12.80
CA ILE A 159 1.62 2.44 -11.34
C ILE A 159 3.05 2.35 -10.80
N ILE A 160 3.93 1.49 -11.36
CA ILE A 160 5.35 1.44 -10.98
C ILE A 160 6.01 2.81 -11.19
N GLU A 161 5.84 3.41 -12.37
CA GLU A 161 6.39 4.74 -12.68
C GLU A 161 5.95 5.80 -11.67
N LYS A 162 4.66 5.80 -11.25
CA LYS A 162 4.16 6.72 -10.23
C LYS A 162 4.84 6.53 -8.86
N TYR A 163 5.09 5.29 -8.46
CA TYR A 163 5.85 5.01 -7.23
C TYR A 163 7.28 5.53 -7.33
N GLU A 164 7.98 5.25 -8.42
CA GLU A 164 9.36 5.66 -8.63
C GLU A 164 9.47 7.20 -8.64
N GLU A 165 8.58 7.87 -9.36
CA GLU A 165 8.52 9.33 -9.38
C GLU A 165 8.26 9.90 -7.97
N TYR A 166 7.34 9.31 -7.21
CA TYR A 166 7.04 9.74 -5.85
C TYR A 166 8.24 9.54 -4.92
N TRP A 167 8.91 8.37 -4.97
CA TRP A 167 10.09 8.11 -4.15
C TRP A 167 11.22 9.10 -4.42
N HIS A 168 11.44 9.49 -5.65
CA HIS A 168 12.45 10.49 -6.00
C HIS A 168 12.19 11.86 -5.38
N ARG A 169 10.93 12.21 -5.16
CA ARG A 169 10.52 13.53 -4.65
C ARG A 169 10.18 13.53 -3.16
N SER A 170 9.99 12.35 -2.55
CA SER A 170 9.47 12.27 -1.19
C SER A 170 10.56 12.40 -0.12
N LYS A 171 10.19 13.03 0.99
CA LYS A 171 11.04 13.12 2.19
C LYS A 171 11.33 11.74 2.83
N TRP A 172 10.50 10.73 2.60
CA TRP A 172 10.67 9.40 3.18
C TRP A 172 11.99 8.73 2.75
N MET A 173 12.48 9.03 1.55
CA MET A 173 13.82 8.60 1.12
C MET A 173 14.92 9.22 1.98
N HIS A 174 14.75 10.49 2.33
CA HIS A 174 15.73 11.22 3.13
C HIS A 174 15.67 10.84 4.62
N GLU A 175 14.50 10.46 5.12
CA GLU A 175 14.28 10.08 6.53
C GLU A 175 14.62 8.60 6.82
N LYS A 176 15.19 7.85 5.87
CA LYS A 176 15.54 6.43 6.00
C LYS A 176 14.37 5.53 6.44
N GLN A 177 13.15 5.91 6.12
CA GLN A 177 11.96 5.12 6.44
C GLN A 177 11.67 4.09 5.35
N LEU A 178 12.02 4.40 4.10
CA LEU A 178 11.79 3.53 2.94
C LEU A 178 12.92 2.50 2.83
N VAL A 179 12.51 1.23 2.75
CA VAL A 179 13.38 0.07 2.53
C VAL A 179 12.92 -0.65 1.28
N ILE A 180 13.73 -0.62 0.23
CA ILE A 180 13.47 -1.35 -1.01
C ILE A 180 13.94 -2.79 -0.83
N LEU A 181 13.02 -3.75 -0.95
CA LEU A 181 13.30 -5.19 -0.80
C LEU A 181 13.53 -5.82 -2.16
N LYS A 182 14.70 -6.40 -2.39
CA LYS A 182 15.12 -6.99 -3.66
C LYS A 182 15.33 -8.49 -3.57
N GLY A 183 15.24 -9.15 -4.72
CA GLY A 183 15.53 -10.57 -4.87
C GLY A 183 14.33 -11.49 -4.61
N THR A 184 14.63 -12.73 -4.23
CA THR A 184 13.67 -13.77 -3.90
C THR A 184 12.90 -13.48 -2.61
N VAL A 185 11.85 -14.25 -2.34
CA VAL A 185 11.08 -14.11 -1.09
C VAL A 185 11.97 -14.33 0.13
N GLU A 186 12.88 -15.30 0.07
CA GLU A 186 13.81 -15.63 1.14
C GLU A 186 14.79 -14.49 1.41
N GLU A 187 15.38 -13.92 0.36
CA GLU A 187 16.30 -12.77 0.47
C GLU A 187 15.59 -11.53 1.03
N ARG A 188 14.36 -11.26 0.57
CA ARG A 188 13.54 -10.16 1.11
C ARG A 188 13.18 -10.36 2.57
N MET A 189 12.86 -11.60 2.97
CA MET A 189 12.61 -11.92 4.38
C MET A 189 13.85 -11.70 5.25
N GLU A 190 15.04 -11.98 4.74
CA GLU A 190 16.28 -11.71 5.47
C GLU A 190 16.56 -10.20 5.59
N GLN A 191 16.33 -9.43 4.51
CA GLN A 191 16.41 -7.96 4.56
C GLN A 191 15.44 -7.36 5.60
N ILE A 192 14.20 -7.86 5.66
CA ILE A 192 13.22 -7.46 6.68
C ILE A 192 13.76 -7.74 8.09
N LYS A 193 14.34 -8.93 8.33
CA LYS A 193 14.92 -9.28 9.64
C LYS A 193 16.03 -8.31 10.06
N ILE A 194 16.96 -8.03 9.14
CA ILE A 194 18.07 -7.12 9.41
C ILE A 194 17.53 -5.77 9.85
N VAL A 195 16.59 -5.20 9.10
CA VAL A 195 16.01 -3.89 9.43
C VAL A 195 15.27 -3.91 10.77
N LEU A 196 14.52 -4.97 11.06
CA LEU A 196 13.81 -5.09 12.33
C LEU A 196 14.75 -5.28 13.51
N ASN A 197 15.86 -6.00 13.33
CA ASN A 197 16.92 -6.13 14.34
C ASN A 197 17.59 -4.80 14.64
N GLU A 198 17.96 -4.04 13.60
CA GLU A 198 18.56 -2.71 13.73
C GLU A 198 17.66 -1.72 14.48
N ARG A 199 16.35 -1.94 14.42
CA ARG A 199 15.34 -1.14 15.13
C ARG A 199 14.97 -1.70 16.50
N GLY A 200 15.65 -2.79 16.95
CA GLY A 200 15.40 -3.41 18.25
C GLY A 200 14.04 -4.13 18.38
N ILE A 201 13.42 -4.47 17.24
CA ILE A 201 12.08 -5.09 17.20
C ILE A 201 12.17 -6.61 17.23
N TYR A 202 13.15 -7.15 16.55
CA TYR A 202 13.45 -8.58 16.49
C TYR A 202 14.65 -8.86 17.37
N SER A 203 14.43 -9.43 18.52
CA SER A 203 15.48 -10.04 19.34
C SER A 203 15.19 -11.53 19.45
N LYS A 204 16.19 -12.33 19.12
CA LYS A 204 16.15 -13.79 19.33
C LYS A 204 15.94 -14.11 20.79
#